data_e8ba7a9c7a41ef2d48c9edad27bf286f
#
_entry.id   e8ba7a9c7a41ef2d48c9edad27bf286f
#
_cell.length_a   1.000
_cell.length_b   1.000
_cell.length_c   1.000
_cell.angle_alpha   90.00
_cell.angle_beta   90.00
_cell.angle_gamma   90.00
#
_symmetry.space_group_name_H-M   'P 1'
#
loop_
_entity.id
_entity.type
_entity.pdbx_description
1 polymer ?
#
loop_
_entity_poly.entity_id
_entity_poly.type
_entity_poly.pdbx_seq_one_letter_code
_entity_poly.pdbx_strand_id
1 'polypeptide(L)'
;APSLCENPPAQRTGGGFELLGMLKFRFVYECADGYVTITFLPGVLVGSFTNRLLEWVWDEGHLDEDLHGLDWAELLTDRPLEEVASITERSAECLAKALLPYSKQDLFTMAQRDKLLLVPVITPSDVLDTPHYTEREFWDEVEMPQLGRVVKFPGPWAHGDPVGVQRLGRPPTVGEHTEEVLAEARDTEELEVSTSPPTLPFDGVTVLDFTWVYAGPFATRMLGYYGARVIRVESQTRPDQVRTSGLSRDPDDPEGLENSQQWHSINAHKESLQINLKAPEARQVVLDLAAKSDIVVNAFSAGVLDRVGLSPAELME
;
A
#
# COMPACT_ATOMS: atom_id res chain seq x y z
N ALA A 1 -4.29 21.18 -0.47
CA ALA A 1 -3.91 21.58 -1.83
C ALA A 1 -2.41 21.91 -1.84
N PRO A 2 -1.66 21.59 -2.92
CA PRO A 2 -0.22 21.89 -3.01
C PRO A 2 0.10 23.40 -2.81
N SER A 3 -0.88 24.26 -3.07
CA SER A 3 -0.79 25.71 -2.88
C SER A 3 -0.75 26.17 -1.42
N LEU A 4 -0.99 25.27 -0.47
CA LEU A 4 -0.88 25.56 0.96
C LEU A 4 0.51 25.23 1.53
N CYS A 5 1.37 24.57 0.76
CA CYS A 5 2.73 24.28 1.14
C CYS A 5 3.66 25.29 0.44
N GLU A 6 4.41 26.06 1.20
CA GLU A 6 5.47 26.93 0.69
C GLU A 6 6.63 26.13 0.06
N ASN A 7 6.60 24.81 0.21
CA ASN A 7 7.63 23.90 -0.28
C ASN A 7 7.36 23.50 -1.73
N PRO A 8 8.41 23.47 -2.59
CA PRO A 8 8.27 22.98 -3.95
C PRO A 8 7.75 21.53 -3.93
N PRO A 9 6.87 21.16 -4.88
CA PRO A 9 6.38 19.80 -4.97
C PRO A 9 7.54 18.82 -5.21
N ALA A 10 7.40 17.58 -4.72
CA ALA A 10 8.34 16.53 -5.01
C ALA A 10 8.41 16.30 -6.53
N GLN A 11 9.63 16.26 -7.07
CA GLN A 11 9.88 16.04 -8.49
C GLN A 11 10.43 14.64 -8.69
N ARG A 12 9.89 13.93 -9.69
CA ARG A 12 10.39 12.61 -10.07
C ARG A 12 11.70 12.76 -10.82
N THR A 13 12.73 12.02 -10.40
CA THR A 13 14.06 12.00 -11.01
C THR A 13 14.44 10.56 -11.41
N GLY A 14 14.12 10.14 -12.64
CA GLY A 14 14.46 8.79 -13.09
C GLY A 14 13.99 7.70 -12.13
N GLY A 15 14.91 6.96 -11.52
CA GLY A 15 14.67 5.90 -10.54
C GLY A 15 14.46 6.38 -9.09
N GLY A 16 14.08 7.63 -8.88
CA GLY A 16 13.88 8.22 -7.55
C GLY A 16 13.05 9.48 -7.58
N PHE A 17 13.14 10.29 -6.55
CA PHE A 17 12.54 11.62 -6.50
C PHE A 17 13.44 12.61 -5.75
N GLU A 18 13.22 13.88 -6.01
CA GLU A 18 13.84 15.00 -5.29
C GLU A 18 12.79 15.73 -4.47
N LEU A 19 13.11 16.02 -3.23
CA LEU A 19 12.26 16.74 -2.30
C LEU A 19 12.93 18.04 -1.86
N LEU A 20 12.15 19.12 -1.79
CA LEU A 20 12.61 20.45 -1.37
C LEU A 20 13.78 21.02 -2.22
N GLY A 21 13.97 20.50 -3.44
CA GLY A 21 15.03 20.95 -4.34
C GLY A 21 16.45 20.52 -3.95
N MET A 22 16.61 19.68 -2.90
CA MET A 22 17.93 19.26 -2.43
C MET A 22 18.02 17.80 -1.96
N LEU A 23 16.95 17.24 -1.40
CA LEU A 23 16.94 15.86 -0.92
C LEU A 23 16.66 14.92 -2.08
N LYS A 24 17.69 14.23 -2.56
CA LYS A 24 17.57 13.28 -3.67
C LYS A 24 17.50 11.86 -3.12
N PHE A 25 16.42 11.16 -3.45
CA PHE A 25 16.22 9.78 -3.06
C PHE A 25 16.27 8.88 -4.29
N ARG A 26 17.13 7.88 -4.24
CA ARG A 26 17.26 6.84 -5.24
C ARG A 26 16.55 5.58 -4.74
N PHE A 27 15.70 4.98 -5.59
CA PHE A 27 15.00 3.73 -5.25
C PHE A 27 15.51 2.54 -6.03
N VAL A 28 16.10 2.74 -7.20
CA VAL A 28 16.55 1.64 -8.06
C VAL A 28 18.06 1.54 -8.01
N TYR A 29 18.55 0.36 -7.67
CA TYR A 29 19.98 0.04 -7.55
C TYR A 29 20.33 -1.16 -8.42
N GLU A 30 21.52 -1.12 -9.03
CA GLU A 30 22.10 -2.24 -9.78
C GLU A 30 22.61 -3.32 -8.83
N CYS A 31 22.50 -4.57 -9.24
CA CYS A 31 23.03 -5.76 -8.57
C CYS A 31 23.62 -6.72 -9.62
N ALA A 32 24.13 -7.87 -9.21
CA ALA A 32 24.91 -8.75 -10.09
C ALA A 32 24.14 -9.21 -11.36
N ASP A 33 22.82 -9.36 -11.29
CA ASP A 33 21.99 -9.92 -12.35
C ASP A 33 20.79 -9.02 -12.72
N GLY A 34 20.88 -7.72 -12.45
CA GLY A 34 19.86 -6.74 -12.81
C GLY A 34 19.70 -5.62 -11.81
N TYR A 35 18.46 -5.41 -11.32
CA TYR A 35 18.13 -4.30 -10.44
C TYR A 35 17.26 -4.73 -9.27
N VAL A 36 17.40 -4.00 -8.16
CA VAL A 36 16.51 -4.06 -6.99
C VAL A 36 15.92 -2.69 -6.71
N THR A 37 14.74 -2.64 -6.11
CA THR A 37 14.19 -1.41 -5.56
C THR A 37 14.29 -1.45 -4.04
N ILE A 38 14.67 -0.32 -3.45
CA ILE A 38 14.87 -0.18 -2.02
C ILE A 38 14.17 1.09 -1.54
N THR A 39 13.37 0.98 -0.48
CA THR A 39 12.85 2.16 0.21
C THR A 39 13.90 2.64 1.20
N PHE A 40 14.77 3.52 0.73
CA PHE A 40 15.91 4.08 1.45
C PHE A 40 15.62 5.54 1.79
N LEU A 41 15.02 5.79 2.96
CA LEU A 41 14.52 7.09 3.37
C LEU A 41 14.76 7.36 4.86
N PRO A 42 14.98 8.62 5.26
CA PRO A 42 14.95 9.04 6.66
C PRO A 42 13.51 9.21 7.17
N GLY A 43 13.39 9.34 8.48
CA GLY A 43 12.16 9.66 9.20
C GLY A 43 11.48 8.48 9.86
N VAL A 44 10.54 8.77 10.75
CA VAL A 44 9.93 7.83 11.69
C VAL A 44 9.21 6.64 11.06
N LEU A 45 8.75 6.76 9.80
CA LEU A 45 8.05 5.69 9.10
C LEU A 45 8.97 4.55 8.65
N VAL A 46 10.13 4.89 8.14
CA VAL A 46 11.00 3.95 7.43
C VAL A 46 12.45 3.97 7.91
N GLY A 47 12.86 4.98 8.67
CA GLY A 47 14.25 5.13 9.12
C GLY A 47 14.80 3.93 9.88
N SER A 48 13.98 3.25 10.67
CA SER A 48 14.39 2.01 11.36
C SER A 48 14.72 0.85 10.40
N PHE A 49 14.12 0.82 9.21
CA PHE A 49 14.48 -0.15 8.16
C PHE A 49 15.78 0.28 7.48
N THR A 50 15.96 1.59 7.27
CA THR A 50 17.20 2.15 6.74
C THR A 50 18.37 1.90 7.69
N ASN A 51 18.18 2.04 9.01
CA ASN A 51 19.20 1.71 10.01
C ASN A 51 19.70 0.26 9.84
N ARG A 52 18.77 -0.72 9.78
CA ARG A 52 19.15 -2.14 9.59
C ARG A 52 19.86 -2.41 8.27
N LEU A 53 19.43 -1.73 7.21
CA LEU A 53 20.09 -1.86 5.91
C LEU A 53 21.52 -1.33 5.95
N LEU A 54 21.76 -0.19 6.62
CA LEU A 54 23.09 0.40 6.74
C LEU A 54 23.99 -0.39 7.68
N GLU A 55 23.46 -1.06 8.70
CA GLU A 55 24.24 -2.04 9.49
C GLU A 55 24.76 -3.18 8.58
N TRP A 56 23.90 -3.71 7.70
CA TRP A 56 24.37 -4.69 6.72
C TRP A 56 25.45 -4.11 5.78
N VAL A 57 25.30 -2.87 5.29
CA VAL A 57 26.32 -2.21 4.45
C VAL A 57 27.64 -2.01 5.21
N TRP A 58 27.57 -1.76 6.52
CA TRP A 58 28.73 -1.68 7.40
C TRP A 58 29.42 -3.02 7.56
N ASP A 59 28.68 -4.09 7.81
CA ASP A 59 29.20 -5.45 7.95
C ASP A 59 29.89 -5.94 6.67
N GLU A 60 29.40 -5.49 5.51
CA GLU A 60 30.03 -5.73 4.19
C GLU A 60 31.28 -4.85 3.95
N GLY A 61 31.59 -3.92 4.85
CA GLY A 61 32.77 -3.05 4.75
C GLY A 61 32.66 -1.92 3.73
N HIS A 62 31.45 -1.54 3.36
CA HIS A 62 31.21 -0.50 2.36
C HIS A 62 30.71 0.84 2.92
N LEU A 63 30.30 0.91 4.20
CA LEU A 63 29.83 2.15 4.81
C LEU A 63 31.00 2.98 5.37
N ASP A 64 30.95 4.29 5.14
CA ASP A 64 31.90 5.22 5.73
C ASP A 64 31.71 5.28 7.28
N GLU A 65 32.81 5.39 8.03
CA GLU A 65 32.80 5.34 9.51
C GLU A 65 31.90 6.42 10.15
N ASP A 66 31.88 7.62 9.59
CA ASP A 66 31.07 8.75 10.07
C ASP A 66 29.57 8.62 9.76
N LEU A 67 29.18 7.67 8.91
CA LEU A 67 27.80 7.36 8.59
C LEU A 67 27.24 6.20 9.42
N HIS A 68 28.11 5.39 10.03
CA HIS A 68 27.73 4.26 10.86
C HIS A 68 27.12 4.74 12.18
N GLY A 69 26.05 4.11 12.61
CA GLY A 69 25.36 4.40 13.86
C GLY A 69 24.47 5.64 13.85
N LEU A 70 24.29 6.30 12.71
CA LEU A 70 23.30 7.39 12.58
C LEU A 70 21.88 6.82 12.70
N ASP A 71 21.03 7.50 13.50
CA ASP A 71 19.61 7.13 13.57
C ASP A 71 18.82 7.82 12.46
N TRP A 72 18.46 7.05 11.43
CA TRP A 72 17.68 7.53 10.30
C TRP A 72 16.22 7.83 10.63
N ALA A 73 15.70 7.33 11.76
CA ALA A 73 14.37 7.70 12.19
C ALA A 73 14.31 9.19 12.64
N GLU A 74 15.38 9.67 13.27
CA GLU A 74 15.48 11.02 13.82
C GLU A 74 16.27 11.99 12.92
N LEU A 75 16.83 11.51 11.81
CA LEU A 75 17.78 12.28 10.98
C LEU A 75 17.22 13.62 10.48
N LEU A 76 15.91 13.69 10.24
CA LEU A 76 15.22 14.92 9.79
C LEU A 76 14.90 15.90 10.91
N THR A 77 14.90 15.45 12.17
CA THR A 77 14.60 16.28 13.33
C THR A 77 15.85 16.89 13.94
N ASP A 78 16.97 16.17 13.86
CA ASP A 78 18.18 16.51 14.59
C ASP A 78 19.21 17.27 13.76
N ARG A 79 18.99 17.41 12.43
CA ARG A 79 20.01 17.95 11.52
C ARG A 79 19.45 18.93 10.48
N PRO A 80 20.27 19.90 10.04
CA PRO A 80 19.94 20.75 8.90
C PRO A 80 19.73 19.93 7.61
N LEU A 81 18.79 20.35 6.76
CA LEU A 81 18.46 19.64 5.51
C LEU A 81 19.66 19.45 4.56
N GLU A 82 20.58 20.38 4.52
CA GLU A 82 21.81 20.28 3.70
C GLU A 82 22.71 19.14 4.18
N GLU A 83 22.82 18.94 5.49
CA GLU A 83 23.57 17.83 6.08
C GLU A 83 22.87 16.49 5.82
N VAL A 84 21.54 16.45 5.99
CA VAL A 84 20.73 15.27 5.65
C VAL A 84 20.88 14.89 4.17
N ALA A 85 20.91 15.88 3.27
CA ALA A 85 21.11 15.64 1.84
C ALA A 85 22.48 14.97 1.57
N SER A 86 23.55 15.52 2.16
CA SER A 86 24.90 14.95 2.03
C SER A 86 25.00 13.51 2.61
N ILE A 87 24.45 13.29 3.80
CA ILE A 87 24.41 11.97 4.43
C ILE A 87 23.67 10.98 3.54
N THR A 88 22.50 11.37 3.02
CA THR A 88 21.65 10.51 2.18
C THR A 88 22.36 10.12 0.88
N GLU A 89 23.01 11.08 0.20
CA GLU A 89 23.72 10.83 -1.05
C GLU A 89 24.92 9.89 -0.85
N ARG A 90 25.75 10.16 0.14
CA ARG A 90 26.91 9.32 0.47
C ARG A 90 26.52 7.90 0.89
N SER A 91 25.51 7.80 1.74
CA SER A 91 24.99 6.48 2.16
C SER A 91 24.41 5.69 0.99
N ALA A 92 23.73 6.37 0.05
CA ALA A 92 23.21 5.73 -1.18
C ALA A 92 24.35 5.23 -2.10
N GLU A 93 25.48 5.94 -2.16
CA GLU A 93 26.67 5.50 -2.89
C GLU A 93 27.32 4.27 -2.24
N CYS A 94 27.44 4.26 -0.91
CA CYS A 94 27.92 3.11 -0.15
C CYS A 94 27.04 1.87 -0.37
N LEU A 95 25.73 2.04 -0.26
CA LEU A 95 24.73 1.02 -0.53
C LEU A 95 24.85 0.48 -1.97
N ALA A 96 24.99 1.35 -2.96
CA ALA A 96 25.12 0.93 -4.35
C ALA A 96 26.33 0.01 -4.57
N LYS A 97 27.45 0.28 -3.89
CA LYS A 97 28.66 -0.57 -3.96
C LYS A 97 28.45 -1.93 -3.30
N ALA A 98 27.80 -1.94 -2.13
CA ALA A 98 27.52 -3.17 -1.37
C ALA A 98 26.60 -4.14 -2.13
N LEU A 99 25.69 -3.65 -2.97
CA LEU A 99 24.72 -4.47 -3.70
C LEU A 99 25.31 -5.20 -4.93
N LEU A 100 26.34 -4.65 -5.55
CA LEU A 100 26.86 -5.12 -6.84
C LEU A 100 27.26 -6.62 -6.89
N PRO A 101 27.84 -7.22 -5.83
CA PRO A 101 28.24 -8.64 -5.87
C PRO A 101 27.08 -9.63 -5.77
N TYR A 102 25.89 -9.18 -5.32
CA TYR A 102 24.78 -10.06 -4.96
C TYR A 102 23.76 -10.19 -6.08
N SER A 103 23.19 -11.41 -6.22
CA SER A 103 22.05 -11.61 -7.13
C SER A 103 20.75 -11.03 -6.57
N LYS A 104 19.77 -10.79 -7.43
CA LYS A 104 18.40 -10.40 -7.03
C LYS A 104 17.81 -11.37 -5.99
N GLN A 105 18.05 -12.66 -6.17
CA GLN A 105 17.52 -13.70 -5.28
C GLN A 105 18.21 -13.68 -3.92
N ASP A 106 19.54 -13.51 -3.86
CA ASP A 106 20.27 -13.42 -2.59
C ASP A 106 19.83 -12.21 -1.78
N LEU A 107 19.71 -11.05 -2.45
CA LEU A 107 19.24 -9.80 -1.84
C LEU A 107 17.80 -9.92 -1.35
N PHE A 108 16.93 -10.59 -2.10
CA PHE A 108 15.55 -10.80 -1.67
C PHE A 108 15.45 -11.73 -0.46
N THR A 109 16.22 -12.81 -0.46
CA THR A 109 16.29 -13.75 0.68
C THR A 109 16.79 -13.05 1.94
N MET A 110 17.84 -12.25 1.82
CA MET A 110 18.36 -11.40 2.89
C MET A 110 17.28 -10.43 3.39
N ALA A 111 16.60 -9.73 2.47
CA ALA A 111 15.57 -8.77 2.81
C ALA A 111 14.39 -9.38 3.58
N GLN A 112 13.99 -10.59 3.24
CA GLN A 112 12.94 -11.32 3.97
C GLN A 112 13.42 -11.72 5.39
N ARG A 113 14.65 -12.24 5.51
CA ARG A 113 15.25 -12.63 6.80
C ARG A 113 15.37 -11.43 7.75
N ASP A 114 15.92 -10.32 7.25
CA ASP A 114 16.30 -9.15 8.05
C ASP A 114 15.20 -8.06 8.05
N LYS A 115 14.07 -8.35 7.41
CA LYS A 115 12.90 -7.46 7.31
C LYS A 115 13.27 -6.10 6.72
N LEU A 116 13.95 -6.11 5.59
CA LEU A 116 14.34 -4.91 4.85
C LEU A 116 13.29 -4.55 3.80
N LEU A 117 13.24 -3.27 3.45
CA LEU A 117 12.34 -2.77 2.39
C LEU A 117 13.07 -2.82 1.02
N LEU A 118 13.43 -4.03 0.61
CA LEU A 118 14.12 -4.33 -0.64
C LEU A 118 13.36 -5.40 -1.39
N VAL A 119 13.11 -5.17 -2.68
CA VAL A 119 12.51 -6.16 -3.58
C VAL A 119 13.21 -6.14 -4.95
N PRO A 120 13.32 -7.29 -5.63
CA PRO A 120 13.90 -7.36 -6.96
C PRO A 120 13.04 -6.65 -8.00
N VAL A 121 13.68 -6.05 -9.00
CA VAL A 121 13.00 -5.67 -10.25
C VAL A 121 12.89 -6.91 -11.12
N ILE A 122 11.68 -7.38 -11.31
CA ILE A 122 11.38 -8.61 -12.05
C ILE A 122 10.91 -8.30 -13.47
N THR A 123 11.27 -9.17 -14.40
CA THR A 123 10.78 -9.15 -15.78
C THR A 123 9.42 -9.83 -15.89
N PRO A 124 8.64 -9.64 -16.96
CA PRO A 124 7.43 -10.42 -17.18
C PRO A 124 7.65 -11.94 -17.14
N SER A 125 8.83 -12.42 -17.57
CA SER A 125 9.18 -13.84 -17.46
C SER A 125 9.34 -14.29 -16.00
N ASP A 126 10.03 -13.49 -15.17
CA ASP A 126 10.24 -13.78 -13.75
C ASP A 126 8.91 -13.87 -12.99
N VAL A 127 7.89 -13.08 -13.43
CA VAL A 127 6.54 -13.12 -12.84
C VAL A 127 5.90 -14.51 -12.98
N LEU A 128 6.07 -15.17 -14.13
CA LEU A 128 5.50 -16.48 -14.39
C LEU A 128 6.11 -17.58 -13.49
N ASP A 129 7.35 -17.40 -13.08
CA ASP A 129 8.11 -18.36 -12.28
C ASP A 129 8.13 -18.02 -10.79
N THR A 130 7.49 -16.93 -10.38
CA THR A 130 7.44 -16.51 -8.98
C THR A 130 6.62 -17.48 -8.13
N PRO A 131 7.19 -18.15 -7.10
CA PRO A 131 6.50 -19.14 -6.27
C PRO A 131 5.23 -18.61 -5.62
N HIS A 132 5.24 -17.36 -5.18
CA HIS A 132 4.09 -16.71 -4.56
C HIS A 132 2.82 -16.75 -5.42
N TYR A 133 2.92 -16.55 -6.73
CA TYR A 133 1.77 -16.60 -7.63
C TYR A 133 1.30 -18.04 -7.87
N THR A 134 2.23 -18.99 -7.88
CA THR A 134 1.91 -20.41 -8.01
C THR A 134 1.21 -20.94 -6.76
N GLU A 135 1.73 -20.64 -5.57
CA GLU A 135 1.14 -21.04 -4.28
C GLU A 135 -0.24 -20.44 -4.04
N ARG A 136 -0.50 -19.25 -4.60
CA ARG A 136 -1.81 -18.59 -4.54
C ARG A 136 -2.77 -19.01 -5.64
N GLU A 137 -2.41 -19.97 -6.48
CA GLU A 137 -3.23 -20.40 -7.63
C GLU A 137 -3.68 -19.21 -8.49
N PHE A 138 -2.75 -18.22 -8.67
CA PHE A 138 -3.04 -16.98 -9.37
C PHE A 138 -3.21 -17.17 -10.87
N TRP A 139 -2.61 -18.22 -11.46
CA TRP A 139 -2.62 -18.45 -12.89
C TRP A 139 -3.80 -19.28 -13.33
N ASP A 140 -4.54 -18.81 -14.33
CA ASP A 140 -5.51 -19.58 -15.06
C ASP A 140 -4.90 -20.10 -16.38
N GLU A 141 -5.13 -21.39 -16.66
CA GLU A 141 -4.80 -22.00 -17.94
C GLU A 141 -6.00 -21.87 -18.88
N VAL A 142 -5.85 -21.05 -19.92
CA VAL A 142 -6.92 -20.75 -20.87
C VAL A 142 -6.56 -21.31 -22.24
N GLU A 143 -7.43 -22.17 -22.79
CA GLU A 143 -7.28 -22.65 -24.14
C GLU A 143 -7.55 -21.52 -25.14
N MET A 144 -6.59 -21.29 -26.04
CA MET A 144 -6.67 -20.25 -27.07
C MET A 144 -6.72 -20.92 -28.45
N PRO A 145 -7.92 -21.22 -28.99
CA PRO A 145 -8.06 -21.92 -30.27
C PRO A 145 -7.36 -21.19 -31.42
N GLN A 146 -7.33 -19.84 -31.40
CA GLN A 146 -6.66 -19.01 -32.40
C GLN A 146 -5.14 -19.20 -32.43
N LEU A 147 -4.55 -19.61 -31.28
CA LEU A 147 -3.12 -19.89 -31.13
C LEU A 147 -2.79 -21.38 -31.16
N GLY A 148 -3.82 -22.26 -31.13
CA GLY A 148 -3.68 -23.71 -31.04
C GLY A 148 -2.95 -24.20 -29.80
N ARG A 149 -3.02 -23.46 -28.68
CA ARG A 149 -2.33 -23.81 -27.43
C ARG A 149 -3.04 -23.23 -26.20
N VAL A 150 -2.73 -23.82 -25.04
CA VAL A 150 -3.06 -23.27 -23.73
C VAL A 150 -2.11 -22.15 -23.38
N VAL A 151 -2.62 -21.07 -22.82
CA VAL A 151 -1.86 -19.90 -22.38
C VAL A 151 -2.18 -19.62 -20.91
N LYS A 152 -1.16 -19.29 -20.12
CA LYS A 152 -1.36 -18.82 -18.74
C LYS A 152 -1.82 -17.37 -18.77
N PHE A 153 -2.95 -17.11 -18.13
CA PHE A 153 -3.50 -15.76 -17.90
C PHE A 153 -3.52 -15.45 -16.40
N PRO A 154 -3.45 -14.15 -16.02
CA PRO A 154 -3.76 -13.74 -14.67
C PRO A 154 -5.18 -14.16 -14.29
N GLY A 155 -5.32 -14.94 -13.24
CA GLY A 155 -6.58 -15.33 -12.65
C GLY A 155 -7.10 -14.31 -11.64
N PRO A 156 -7.94 -14.75 -10.67
CA PRO A 156 -8.51 -13.86 -9.68
C PRO A 156 -7.45 -13.18 -8.83
N TRP A 157 -7.51 -11.86 -8.74
CA TRP A 157 -6.61 -11.06 -7.90
C TRP A 157 -6.97 -11.13 -6.40
N ALA A 158 -8.17 -11.61 -6.07
CA ALA A 158 -8.64 -11.82 -4.71
C ALA A 158 -9.34 -13.18 -4.58
N HIS A 159 -9.22 -13.76 -3.39
CA HIS A 159 -9.95 -14.96 -2.99
C HIS A 159 -10.98 -14.57 -1.96
N GLY A 160 -12.18 -15.17 -2.02
CA GLY A 160 -13.27 -14.95 -1.10
C GLY A 160 -13.89 -16.27 -0.66
N ASP A 161 -14.45 -16.28 0.55
CA ASP A 161 -15.23 -17.39 1.09
C ASP A 161 -16.51 -16.81 1.73
N PRO A 162 -17.70 -17.20 1.29
CA PRO A 162 -18.00 -18.17 0.22
C PRO A 162 -17.97 -17.59 -1.21
N VAL A 163 -17.87 -16.27 -1.38
CA VAL A 163 -17.96 -15.59 -2.68
C VAL A 163 -16.58 -15.06 -3.10
N GLY A 164 -16.00 -15.66 -4.14
CA GLY A 164 -14.76 -15.21 -4.74
C GLY A 164 -14.96 -14.32 -5.96
N VAL A 165 -13.85 -13.81 -6.50
CA VAL A 165 -13.84 -13.15 -7.80
C VAL A 165 -13.98 -14.19 -8.89
N GLN A 166 -14.85 -13.92 -9.88
CA GLN A 166 -15.09 -14.82 -10.98
C GLN A 166 -13.81 -15.01 -11.82
N ARG A 167 -13.52 -16.26 -12.19
CA ARG A 167 -12.46 -16.56 -13.15
C ARG A 167 -12.90 -16.15 -14.55
N LEU A 168 -12.01 -15.49 -15.27
CA LEU A 168 -12.30 -15.02 -16.63
C LEU A 168 -11.97 -16.13 -17.64
N GLY A 169 -12.83 -16.27 -18.63
CA GLY A 169 -12.56 -17.13 -19.79
C GLY A 169 -11.66 -16.45 -20.83
N ARG A 170 -11.47 -17.12 -21.96
CA ARG A 170 -10.78 -16.53 -23.11
C ARG A 170 -11.54 -15.33 -23.69
N PRO A 171 -10.85 -14.40 -24.35
CA PRO A 171 -11.52 -13.38 -25.16
C PRO A 171 -12.37 -14.01 -26.27
N PRO A 172 -13.55 -13.47 -26.60
CA PRO A 172 -14.38 -13.97 -27.67
C PRO A 172 -13.74 -13.69 -29.04
N THR A 173 -14.07 -14.49 -30.04
CA THR A 173 -13.78 -14.19 -31.41
C THR A 173 -14.77 -13.16 -31.97
N VAL A 174 -14.39 -12.48 -33.08
CA VAL A 174 -15.29 -11.47 -33.69
C VAL A 174 -16.60 -12.11 -34.08
N GLY A 175 -17.70 -11.60 -33.54
CA GLY A 175 -19.06 -12.05 -33.83
C GLY A 175 -19.50 -13.34 -33.15
N GLU A 176 -18.71 -13.90 -32.24
CA GLU A 176 -19.01 -15.18 -31.57
C GLU A 176 -20.39 -15.24 -30.91
N HIS A 177 -20.85 -14.15 -30.33
CA HIS A 177 -22.13 -14.05 -29.63
C HIS A 177 -23.18 -13.19 -30.35
N THR A 178 -22.93 -12.89 -31.63
CA THR A 178 -23.79 -11.93 -32.40
C THR A 178 -25.24 -12.39 -32.47
N GLU A 179 -25.49 -13.66 -32.78
CA GLU A 179 -26.85 -14.18 -32.91
C GLU A 179 -27.59 -14.21 -31.57
N GLU A 180 -26.89 -14.59 -30.49
CA GLU A 180 -27.40 -14.63 -29.12
C GLU A 180 -27.82 -13.25 -28.63
N VAL A 181 -26.90 -12.27 -28.72
CA VAL A 181 -27.15 -10.88 -28.31
C VAL A 181 -28.26 -10.24 -29.15
N LEU A 182 -28.33 -10.54 -30.47
CA LEU A 182 -29.41 -10.03 -31.31
C LEU A 182 -30.77 -10.69 -31.02
N ALA A 183 -30.77 -11.93 -30.54
CA ALA A 183 -32.00 -12.59 -30.10
C ALA A 183 -32.53 -11.94 -28.81
N GLU A 184 -31.66 -11.70 -27.82
CA GLU A 184 -32.03 -10.98 -26.59
C GLU A 184 -32.52 -9.55 -26.87
N ALA A 185 -31.87 -8.82 -27.77
CA ALA A 185 -32.27 -7.46 -28.14
C ALA A 185 -33.66 -7.37 -28.83
N ARG A 186 -34.16 -8.50 -29.33
CA ARG A 186 -35.53 -8.58 -29.92
C ARG A 186 -36.61 -8.88 -28.89
N ASP A 187 -36.23 -9.33 -27.71
CA ASP A 187 -37.13 -9.60 -26.59
C ASP A 187 -37.29 -8.29 -25.82
N THR A 188 -38.17 -7.43 -26.29
CA THR A 188 -38.46 -6.13 -25.70
C THR A 188 -39.46 -6.28 -24.57
N GLU A 189 -39.03 -6.73 -23.40
CA GLU A 189 -39.68 -6.26 -22.18
C GLU A 189 -39.30 -4.77 -21.98
N GLU A 190 -40.31 -3.92 -21.88
CA GLU A 190 -40.09 -2.49 -21.57
C GLU A 190 -39.33 -2.41 -20.23
N LEU A 191 -38.09 -1.97 -20.30
CA LEU A 191 -37.31 -1.62 -19.10
C LEU A 191 -38.06 -0.49 -18.39
N GLU A 192 -38.68 -0.78 -17.24
CA GLU A 192 -39.20 0.27 -16.37
C GLU A 192 -38.05 1.22 -16.02
N VAL A 193 -38.11 2.42 -16.61
CA VAL A 193 -37.17 3.48 -16.26
C VAL A 193 -37.46 3.89 -14.83
N SER A 194 -36.61 3.52 -13.89
CA SER A 194 -36.71 3.96 -12.51
C SER A 194 -36.72 5.49 -12.48
N THR A 195 -37.78 6.06 -11.95
CA THR A 195 -37.93 7.51 -11.74
C THR A 195 -37.25 7.99 -10.46
N SER A 196 -36.59 7.11 -9.74
CA SER A 196 -35.81 7.46 -8.55
C SER A 196 -34.59 8.30 -8.93
N PRO A 197 -34.25 9.33 -8.15
CA PRO A 197 -33.03 10.07 -8.40
C PRO A 197 -31.83 9.10 -8.36
N PRO A 198 -30.78 9.35 -9.17
CA PRO A 198 -29.60 8.51 -9.18
C PRO A 198 -28.96 8.48 -7.79
N THR A 199 -28.88 7.31 -7.21
CA THR A 199 -28.13 7.04 -5.97
C THR A 199 -26.69 6.71 -6.32
N LEU A 200 -25.77 7.00 -5.40
CA LEU A 200 -24.40 6.58 -5.57
C LEU A 200 -24.30 5.03 -5.47
N PRO A 201 -23.36 4.39 -6.14
CA PRO A 201 -23.25 2.92 -6.19
C PRO A 201 -23.22 2.20 -4.84
N PHE A 202 -22.68 2.86 -3.80
CA PHE A 202 -22.59 2.32 -2.44
C PHE A 202 -23.44 3.10 -1.43
N ASP A 203 -24.50 3.78 -1.92
CA ASP A 203 -25.45 4.44 -1.03
C ASP A 203 -26.14 3.41 -0.14
N GLY A 204 -26.15 3.66 1.17
CA GLY A 204 -26.66 2.73 2.19
C GLY A 204 -25.63 1.71 2.72
N VAL A 205 -24.43 1.60 2.11
CA VAL A 205 -23.36 0.73 2.59
C VAL A 205 -22.59 1.43 3.71
N THR A 206 -22.40 0.73 4.84
CA THR A 206 -21.57 1.17 5.97
C THR A 206 -20.28 0.37 6.07
N VAL A 207 -19.16 1.07 6.16
CA VAL A 207 -17.80 0.49 6.26
C VAL A 207 -17.17 0.84 7.59
N LEU A 208 -16.76 -0.16 8.37
CA LEU A 208 -15.96 0.02 9.58
C LEU A 208 -14.48 -0.13 9.21
N ASP A 209 -13.71 0.95 9.31
CA ASP A 209 -12.37 1.10 8.74
C ASP A 209 -11.29 1.13 9.84
N PHE A 210 -10.51 0.04 9.97
CA PHE A 210 -9.34 -0.07 10.86
C PHE A 210 -8.02 0.14 10.11
N THR A 211 -8.05 0.59 8.87
CA THR A 211 -6.85 0.66 8.04
C THR A 211 -5.96 1.84 8.43
N TRP A 212 -4.66 1.68 8.24
CA TRP A 212 -3.64 2.68 8.54
C TRP A 212 -2.71 2.91 7.35
N VAL A 213 -1.97 3.99 7.40
CA VAL A 213 -0.94 4.46 6.48
C VAL A 213 -1.56 4.85 5.13
N TYR A 214 -1.40 4.11 4.03
CA TYR A 214 -1.80 4.56 2.68
C TYR A 214 -2.81 3.64 1.99
N ALA A 215 -2.44 2.38 1.72
CA ALA A 215 -3.19 1.51 0.81
C ALA A 215 -4.63 1.25 1.28
N GLY A 216 -4.79 0.87 2.55
CA GLY A 216 -6.10 0.63 3.14
C GLY A 216 -6.96 1.89 3.20
N PRO A 217 -6.47 3.01 3.81
CA PRO A 217 -7.22 4.26 3.84
C PRO A 217 -7.60 4.79 2.46
N PHE A 218 -6.74 4.61 1.45
CA PHE A 218 -7.07 4.98 0.08
C PHE A 218 -8.22 4.15 -0.49
N ALA A 219 -8.22 2.83 -0.25
CA ALA A 219 -9.29 1.94 -0.71
C ALA A 219 -10.63 2.31 -0.07
N THR A 220 -10.67 2.49 1.26
CA THR A 220 -11.91 2.85 1.98
C THR A 220 -12.40 4.27 1.64
N ARG A 221 -11.49 5.21 1.33
CA ARG A 221 -11.86 6.52 0.77
C ARG A 221 -12.58 6.38 -0.56
N MET A 222 -12.14 5.47 -1.44
CA MET A 222 -12.82 5.24 -2.72
C MET A 222 -14.25 4.75 -2.52
N LEU A 223 -14.49 3.86 -1.55
CA LEU A 223 -15.85 3.45 -1.18
C LEU A 223 -16.69 4.66 -0.74
N GLY A 224 -16.12 5.56 0.07
CA GLY A 224 -16.76 6.82 0.48
C GLY A 224 -17.10 7.73 -0.70
N TYR A 225 -16.25 7.86 -1.70
CA TYR A 225 -16.53 8.65 -2.91
C TYR A 225 -17.72 8.11 -3.72
N TYR A 226 -17.96 6.81 -3.65
CA TYR A 226 -19.08 6.18 -4.32
C TYR A 226 -20.31 5.99 -3.41
N GLY A 227 -20.36 6.68 -2.25
CA GLY A 227 -21.55 6.81 -1.43
C GLY A 227 -21.55 6.00 -0.14
N ALA A 228 -20.55 5.16 0.11
CA ALA A 228 -20.48 4.44 1.38
C ALA A 228 -20.24 5.38 2.56
N ARG A 229 -20.89 5.11 3.69
CA ARG A 229 -20.55 5.69 4.98
C ARG A 229 -19.32 5.00 5.54
N VAL A 230 -18.22 5.71 5.68
CA VAL A 230 -16.95 5.12 6.18
C VAL A 230 -16.67 5.64 7.58
N ILE A 231 -16.70 4.75 8.59
CA ILE A 231 -16.39 5.05 9.99
C ILE A 231 -14.94 4.58 10.25
N ARG A 232 -14.02 5.52 10.35
CA ARG A 232 -12.62 5.24 10.65
C ARG A 232 -12.38 5.15 12.14
N VAL A 233 -11.83 4.03 12.57
CA VAL A 233 -11.44 3.77 13.98
C VAL A 233 -9.98 4.17 14.17
N GLU A 234 -9.73 5.07 15.12
CA GLU A 234 -8.38 5.52 15.47
C GLU A 234 -8.26 5.87 16.96
N SER A 235 -7.04 6.13 17.44
CA SER A 235 -6.80 6.45 18.85
C SER A 235 -5.75 7.56 18.99
N GLN A 236 -5.99 8.52 19.88
CA GLN A 236 -4.98 9.54 20.21
C GLN A 236 -3.75 8.97 20.92
N THR A 237 -3.90 7.87 21.65
CA THR A 237 -2.75 7.23 22.34
C THR A 237 -1.83 6.51 21.37
N ARG A 238 -2.31 6.21 20.18
CA ARG A 238 -1.55 5.66 19.07
C ARG A 238 -2.16 6.14 17.75
N PRO A 239 -1.85 7.38 17.35
CA PRO A 239 -2.35 7.92 16.09
C PRO A 239 -1.76 7.19 14.89
N ASP A 240 -2.44 7.29 13.75
CA ASP A 240 -1.90 6.84 12.47
C ASP A 240 -0.57 7.56 12.20
N GLN A 241 0.45 6.81 11.81
CA GLN A 241 1.78 7.35 11.54
C GLN A 241 1.77 8.45 10.45
N VAL A 242 0.81 8.42 9.52
CA VAL A 242 0.66 9.48 8.51
C VAL A 242 0.21 10.80 9.13
N ARG A 243 -0.44 10.81 10.30
CA ARG A 243 -0.72 12.05 11.03
C ARG A 243 0.53 12.70 11.61
N THR A 244 1.49 11.88 12.02
CA THR A 244 2.72 12.33 12.71
C THR A 244 3.94 12.40 11.80
N SER A 245 3.90 11.73 10.64
CA SER A 245 4.96 11.76 9.64
C SER A 245 4.63 12.77 8.55
N GLY A 246 5.53 13.63 8.24
CA GLY A 246 5.35 14.51 7.09
C GLY A 246 6.18 15.79 7.21
N LEU A 247 6.74 16.20 6.07
CA LEU A 247 7.53 17.42 5.92
C LEU A 247 6.65 18.69 5.87
N SER A 248 5.33 18.54 5.81
CA SER A 248 4.36 19.63 5.75
C SER A 248 3.56 19.74 7.04
N ARG A 249 4.25 19.97 8.15
CA ARG A 249 3.60 20.35 9.40
C ARG A 249 3.47 21.87 9.46
N ASP A 250 2.40 22.30 10.08
CA ASP A 250 2.24 23.71 10.44
C ASP A 250 3.32 24.07 11.49
N PRO A 251 4.21 25.03 11.21
CA PRO A 251 5.21 25.45 12.17
C PRO A 251 4.64 25.98 13.49
N ASP A 252 3.40 26.50 13.46
CA ASP A 252 2.70 27.03 14.63
C ASP A 252 2.00 25.96 15.46
N ASP A 253 1.87 24.72 14.92
CA ASP A 253 1.32 23.57 15.63
C ASP A 253 2.09 22.28 15.26
N PRO A 254 3.36 22.17 15.64
CA PRO A 254 4.23 21.07 15.22
C PRO A 254 3.81 19.70 15.78
N GLU A 255 3.01 19.67 16.85
CA GLU A 255 2.48 18.45 17.45
C GLU A 255 1.02 18.16 17.03
N GLY A 256 0.41 19.02 16.25
CA GLY A 256 -0.97 18.91 15.81
C GLY A 256 -1.21 17.69 14.94
N LEU A 257 -2.08 16.81 15.39
CA LEU A 257 -2.45 15.58 14.65
C LEU A 257 -3.27 15.89 13.38
N GLU A 258 -3.76 17.12 13.25
CA GLU A 258 -4.58 17.57 12.12
C GLU A 258 -3.77 18.24 11.00
N ASN A 259 -2.45 18.34 11.12
CA ASN A 259 -1.60 19.11 10.21
C ASN A 259 -1.00 18.29 9.06
N SER A 260 -1.35 17.00 8.93
CA SER A 260 -0.83 16.16 7.86
C SER A 260 -1.68 16.28 6.59
N GLN A 261 -1.18 16.96 5.58
CA GLN A 261 -1.79 17.03 4.26
C GLN A 261 -2.02 15.64 3.65
N GLN A 262 -1.08 14.73 3.84
CA GLN A 262 -1.17 13.36 3.35
C GLN A 262 -2.33 12.63 4.01
N TRP A 263 -2.47 12.77 5.33
CA TRP A 263 -3.58 12.16 6.06
C TRP A 263 -4.94 12.66 5.54
N HIS A 264 -5.09 13.98 5.38
CA HIS A 264 -6.31 14.58 4.84
C HIS A 264 -6.62 14.07 3.42
N SER A 265 -5.60 13.91 2.58
CA SER A 265 -5.79 13.48 1.20
C SER A 265 -6.33 12.05 1.08
N ILE A 266 -5.99 11.16 2.01
CA ILE A 266 -6.38 9.74 1.96
C ILE A 266 -7.57 9.39 2.86
N ASN A 267 -8.03 10.33 3.69
CA ASN A 267 -9.13 10.12 4.64
C ASN A 267 -10.33 11.06 4.42
N ALA A 268 -10.38 11.78 3.29
CA ALA A 268 -11.54 12.57 2.93
C ALA A 268 -12.82 11.70 2.85
N HIS A 269 -13.96 12.26 3.21
CA HIS A 269 -15.28 11.60 3.25
C HIS A 269 -15.42 10.46 4.28
N LYS A 270 -14.61 10.47 5.34
CA LYS A 270 -14.74 9.51 6.45
C LYS A 270 -15.21 10.21 7.71
N GLU A 271 -15.94 9.47 8.52
CA GLU A 271 -16.22 9.82 9.91
C GLU A 271 -15.10 9.27 10.79
N SER A 272 -14.62 10.03 11.77
CA SER A 272 -13.58 9.59 12.68
C SER A 272 -14.18 9.17 14.02
N LEU A 273 -13.94 7.93 14.43
CA LEU A 273 -14.28 7.38 15.73
C LEU A 273 -13.02 7.18 16.56
N GLN A 274 -12.89 7.94 17.64
CA GLN A 274 -11.79 7.78 18.57
C GLN A 274 -12.09 6.70 19.59
N ILE A 275 -11.33 5.58 19.54
CA ILE A 275 -11.45 4.48 20.49
C ILE A 275 -10.09 3.81 20.73
N ASN A 276 -9.78 3.52 22.00
CA ASN A 276 -8.58 2.76 22.34
C ASN A 276 -8.92 1.26 22.39
N LEU A 277 -8.56 0.52 21.35
CA LEU A 277 -8.82 -0.93 21.24
C LEU A 277 -8.21 -1.79 22.35
N LYS A 278 -7.33 -1.24 23.18
CA LYS A 278 -6.79 -1.93 24.36
C LYS A 278 -7.67 -1.76 25.60
N ALA A 279 -8.63 -0.85 25.57
CA ALA A 279 -9.58 -0.69 26.67
C ALA A 279 -10.58 -1.86 26.66
N PRO A 280 -10.89 -2.46 27.83
CA PRO A 280 -11.79 -3.63 27.89
C PRO A 280 -13.16 -3.38 27.25
N GLU A 281 -13.69 -2.17 27.41
CA GLU A 281 -15.01 -1.76 26.89
C GLU A 281 -15.02 -1.55 25.38
N ALA A 282 -13.85 -1.29 24.79
CA ALA A 282 -13.71 -1.00 23.35
C ALA A 282 -14.16 -2.16 22.48
N ARG A 283 -13.89 -3.39 22.92
CA ARG A 283 -14.25 -4.61 22.20
C ARG A 283 -15.75 -4.66 21.90
N GLN A 284 -16.59 -4.47 22.92
CA GLN A 284 -18.04 -4.54 22.74
C GLN A 284 -18.54 -3.44 21.81
N VAL A 285 -18.05 -2.21 21.96
CA VAL A 285 -18.42 -1.11 21.06
C VAL A 285 -18.08 -1.41 19.61
N VAL A 286 -16.91 -2.03 19.37
CA VAL A 286 -16.49 -2.43 18.02
C VAL A 286 -17.38 -3.53 17.45
N LEU A 287 -17.72 -4.55 18.24
CA LEU A 287 -18.63 -5.61 17.81
C LEU A 287 -20.03 -5.08 17.51
N ASP A 288 -20.56 -4.17 18.34
CA ASP A 288 -21.86 -3.53 18.11
C ASP A 288 -21.87 -2.68 16.82
N LEU A 289 -20.73 -2.06 16.47
CA LEU A 289 -20.57 -1.34 15.21
C LEU A 289 -20.40 -2.28 14.04
N ALA A 290 -19.63 -3.36 14.20
CA ALA A 290 -19.45 -4.37 13.15
C ALA A 290 -20.77 -5.02 12.76
N ALA A 291 -21.61 -5.36 13.73
CA ALA A 291 -22.97 -5.89 13.50
C ALA A 291 -23.91 -4.95 12.74
N LYS A 292 -23.57 -3.66 12.64
CA LYS A 292 -24.32 -2.63 11.90
C LYS A 292 -23.60 -2.18 10.63
N SER A 293 -22.50 -2.81 10.30
CA SER A 293 -21.67 -2.49 9.13
C SER A 293 -21.78 -3.61 8.11
N ASP A 294 -21.76 -3.25 6.84
CA ASP A 294 -21.76 -4.22 5.73
C ASP A 294 -20.35 -4.71 5.42
N ILE A 295 -19.34 -3.89 5.74
CA ILE A 295 -17.94 -4.19 5.45
C ILE A 295 -17.07 -3.79 6.64
N VAL A 296 -16.18 -4.69 7.07
CA VAL A 296 -15.09 -4.38 8.01
C VAL A 296 -13.76 -4.50 7.28
N VAL A 297 -12.96 -3.45 7.32
CA VAL A 297 -11.67 -3.40 6.60
C VAL A 297 -10.52 -3.17 7.57
N ASN A 298 -9.47 -3.97 7.47
CA ASN A 298 -8.21 -3.70 8.15
C ASN A 298 -7.00 -3.93 7.23
N ALA A 299 -5.89 -3.28 7.53
CA ALA A 299 -4.61 -3.43 6.83
C ALA A 299 -3.47 -3.79 7.79
N PHE A 300 -3.79 -4.33 8.95
CA PHE A 300 -2.80 -4.77 9.93
C PHE A 300 -2.16 -6.10 9.52
N SER A 301 -0.97 -6.35 10.06
CA SER A 301 -0.36 -7.68 9.96
C SER A 301 -1.24 -8.73 10.63
N ALA A 302 -1.16 -9.98 10.14
CA ALA A 302 -1.93 -11.10 10.67
C ALA A 302 -1.86 -11.19 12.21
N GLY A 303 -2.98 -11.47 12.85
CA GLY A 303 -3.11 -11.63 14.30
C GLY A 303 -3.09 -10.34 15.11
N VAL A 304 -3.06 -9.14 14.49
CA VAL A 304 -3.12 -7.88 15.25
C VAL A 304 -4.48 -7.68 15.89
N LEU A 305 -5.55 -7.86 15.15
CA LEU A 305 -6.91 -7.75 15.68
C LEU A 305 -7.25 -8.91 16.62
N ASP A 306 -6.75 -10.12 16.36
CA ASP A 306 -6.95 -11.29 17.24
C ASP A 306 -6.47 -11.02 18.67
N ARG A 307 -5.34 -10.30 18.83
CA ARG A 307 -4.78 -9.96 20.15
C ARG A 307 -5.65 -9.01 20.97
N VAL A 308 -6.62 -8.37 20.36
CA VAL A 308 -7.60 -7.50 21.04
C VAL A 308 -9.02 -8.09 21.02
N GLY A 309 -9.15 -9.38 20.63
CA GLY A 309 -10.42 -10.09 20.61
C GLY A 309 -11.36 -9.63 19.50
N LEU A 310 -10.80 -9.26 18.36
CA LEU A 310 -11.51 -8.81 17.16
C LEU A 310 -11.03 -9.62 15.94
N SER A 311 -10.99 -10.95 16.06
CA SER A 311 -10.67 -11.82 14.95
C SER A 311 -11.71 -11.70 13.83
N PRO A 312 -11.37 -12.06 12.59
CA PRO A 312 -12.34 -12.09 11.49
C PRO A 312 -13.59 -12.92 11.83
N ALA A 313 -13.43 -14.04 12.55
CA ALA A 313 -14.55 -14.88 12.96
C ALA A 313 -15.49 -14.14 13.92
N GLU A 314 -14.95 -13.44 14.93
CA GLU A 314 -15.74 -12.65 15.90
C GLU A 314 -16.42 -11.44 15.28
N LEU A 315 -15.83 -10.85 14.22
CA LEU A 315 -16.40 -9.71 13.50
C LEU A 315 -17.49 -10.10 12.48
N MET A 316 -17.58 -11.39 12.13
CA MET A 316 -18.58 -11.93 11.20
C MET A 316 -19.79 -12.57 11.88
N GLU A 317 -19.78 -12.72 13.23
CA GLU A 317 -20.90 -13.17 14.03
C GLU A 317 -21.91 -12.04 14.27
#